data_e196f9221c7eb68c13ba672ef86cc43d
#
_entry.id   e196f9221c7eb68c13ba672ef86cc43d
#
_cell.length_a   1.000
_cell.length_b   1.000
_cell.length_c   1.000
_cell.angle_alpha   90.00
_cell.angle_beta   90.00
_cell.angle_gamma   90.00
#
_symmetry.space_group_name_H-M   'P 1'
#
loop_
_entity.id
_entity.type
_entity.pdbx_description
1 polymer ?
#
loop_
_entity_poly.entity_id
_entity_poly.type
_entity_poly.pdbx_seq_one_letter_code
_entity_poly.pdbx_strand_id
1 'polypeptide(L)'
;MLSFIFLVFAVIHFGIWLWGWKLWAETGRPVALLVVLIGSTLLFYDNLRIGMGRFIGEGDLLYALSVPAFAWHWSLLPLLVIAAGSVARLAGLPWAQHKLVMGAFCVVAVVLSAIDIPKIFAMELHLACLDDTVRYTTTVREAQLCSPTDQVISSNDFPIVAILTNVIVLGVGIALWIQRRWAWLAVGSGLMFVAAGALGQGRYALPISNLGEICITLGFIVTCAHYARLKQRSAGNVPQPIGAPTGAIEKGRA
;
A
#
# COMPACT_ATOMS: atom_id res chain seq x y z
N MET A 1 8.11 21.98 -12.20
CA MET A 1 8.87 20.70 -12.30
C MET A 1 8.32 19.60 -11.38
N LEU A 2 7.72 19.96 -10.25
CA LEU A 2 7.22 19.00 -9.26
C LEU A 2 6.05 18.14 -9.80
N SER A 3 5.14 18.72 -10.60
CA SER A 3 4.06 17.98 -11.27
C SER A 3 4.58 16.81 -12.11
N PHE A 4 5.69 17.01 -12.83
CA PHE A 4 6.29 15.92 -13.61
C PHE A 4 6.88 14.81 -12.73
N ILE A 5 7.40 15.14 -11.54
CA ILE A 5 7.87 14.13 -10.59
C ILE A 5 6.71 13.23 -10.16
N PHE A 6 5.53 13.80 -9.86
CA PHE A 6 4.34 13.01 -9.53
C PHE A 6 3.83 12.18 -10.70
N LEU A 7 3.89 12.70 -11.94
CA LEU A 7 3.57 11.89 -13.13
C LEU A 7 4.54 10.72 -13.30
N VAL A 8 5.83 10.93 -13.04
CA VAL A 8 6.83 9.83 -13.05
C VAL A 8 6.51 8.82 -11.96
N PHE A 9 6.16 9.25 -10.73
CA PHE A 9 5.73 8.34 -9.67
C PHE A 9 4.46 7.58 -10.04
N ALA A 10 3.49 8.22 -10.69
CA ALA A 10 2.30 7.54 -11.21
C ALA A 10 2.67 6.43 -12.22
N VAL A 11 3.57 6.72 -13.17
CA VAL A 11 4.06 5.72 -14.14
C VAL A 11 4.78 4.57 -13.43
N ILE A 12 5.62 4.86 -12.44
CA ILE A 12 6.31 3.84 -11.64
C ILE A 12 5.29 2.97 -10.89
N HIS A 13 4.33 3.57 -10.18
CA HIS A 13 3.28 2.83 -9.48
C HIS A 13 2.44 1.98 -10.43
N PHE A 14 2.10 2.50 -11.60
CA PHE A 14 1.38 1.74 -12.63
C PHE A 14 2.19 0.54 -13.14
N GLY A 15 3.49 0.73 -13.39
CA GLY A 15 4.39 -0.37 -13.77
C GLY A 15 4.50 -1.44 -12.67
N ILE A 16 4.65 -1.03 -11.41
CA ILE A 16 4.67 -1.91 -10.24
C ILE A 16 3.33 -2.65 -10.10
N TRP A 17 2.21 -1.98 -10.31
CA TRP A 17 0.87 -2.55 -10.27
C TRP A 17 0.66 -3.62 -11.34
N LEU A 18 1.01 -3.34 -12.60
CA LEU A 18 0.95 -4.34 -13.70
C LEU A 18 1.84 -5.55 -13.41
N TRP A 19 3.07 -5.31 -12.96
CA TRP A 19 3.98 -6.38 -12.57
C TRP A 19 3.43 -7.21 -11.39
N GLY A 20 2.85 -6.56 -10.41
CA GLY A 20 2.22 -7.21 -9.29
C GLY A 20 1.04 -8.10 -9.68
N TRP A 21 0.18 -7.67 -10.61
CA TRP A 21 -0.90 -8.51 -11.15
C TRP A 21 -0.38 -9.73 -11.89
N LYS A 22 0.68 -9.56 -12.71
CA LYS A 22 1.36 -10.69 -13.35
C LYS A 22 1.87 -11.68 -12.31
N LEU A 23 2.59 -11.20 -11.29
CA LEU A 23 3.08 -12.05 -10.20
C LEU A 23 1.95 -12.74 -9.44
N TRP A 24 0.84 -12.05 -9.16
CA TRP A 24 -0.31 -12.62 -8.49
C TRP A 24 -0.90 -13.80 -9.28
N ALA A 25 -1.03 -13.65 -10.60
CA ALA A 25 -1.52 -14.73 -11.46
C ALA A 25 -0.55 -15.92 -11.49
N GLU A 26 0.76 -15.66 -11.57
CA GLU A 26 1.81 -16.69 -11.68
C GLU A 26 2.07 -17.42 -10.35
N THR A 27 1.78 -16.82 -9.20
CA THR A 27 2.18 -17.33 -7.88
C THR A 27 1.04 -17.95 -7.08
N GLY A 28 -0.05 -18.38 -7.74
CA GLY A 28 -1.17 -19.05 -7.08
C GLY A 28 -2.11 -18.10 -6.33
N ARG A 29 -2.16 -16.84 -6.73
CA ARG A 29 -3.13 -15.83 -6.28
C ARG A 29 -3.13 -15.60 -4.76
N PRO A 30 -1.98 -15.32 -4.13
CA PRO A 30 -1.92 -15.12 -2.69
C PRO A 30 -2.72 -13.89 -2.26
N VAL A 31 -3.52 -14.04 -1.20
CA VAL A 31 -4.38 -12.96 -0.66
C VAL A 31 -3.56 -11.73 -0.25
N ALA A 32 -2.38 -11.93 0.35
CA ALA A 32 -1.50 -10.83 0.74
C ALA A 32 -1.18 -9.91 -0.45
N LEU A 33 -0.86 -10.49 -1.61
CA LEU A 33 -0.52 -9.72 -2.81
C LEU A 33 -1.75 -9.01 -3.38
N LEU A 34 -2.94 -9.64 -3.33
CA LEU A 34 -4.19 -8.99 -3.76
C LEU A 34 -4.48 -7.73 -2.95
N VAL A 35 -4.36 -7.80 -1.62
CA VAL A 35 -4.59 -6.65 -0.73
C VAL A 35 -3.61 -5.51 -1.06
N VAL A 36 -2.33 -5.83 -1.28
CA VAL A 36 -1.32 -4.82 -1.68
C VAL A 36 -1.66 -4.20 -3.02
N LEU A 37 -2.14 -4.98 -4.00
CA LEU A 37 -2.50 -4.47 -5.33
C LEU A 37 -3.70 -3.52 -5.29
N ILE A 38 -4.69 -3.81 -4.44
CA ILE A 38 -5.82 -2.89 -4.19
C ILE A 38 -5.29 -1.54 -3.65
N GLY A 39 -4.42 -1.57 -2.63
CA GLY A 39 -3.79 -0.37 -2.10
C GLY A 39 -2.92 0.36 -3.13
N SER A 40 -2.18 -0.37 -3.96
CA SER A 40 -1.32 0.17 -5.02
C SER A 40 -2.09 0.93 -6.12
N THR A 41 -3.36 0.56 -6.36
CA THR A 41 -4.25 1.30 -7.26
C THR A 41 -4.46 2.74 -6.76
N LEU A 42 -4.63 2.91 -5.45
CA LEU A 42 -4.74 4.22 -4.83
C LEU A 42 -3.47 5.07 -5.05
N LEU A 43 -2.30 4.48 -4.83
CA LEU A 43 -1.02 5.21 -4.95
C LEU A 43 -0.78 5.69 -6.38
N PHE A 44 -1.10 4.86 -7.37
CA PHE A 44 -1.11 5.26 -8.78
C PHE A 44 -2.06 6.44 -9.01
N TYR A 45 -3.31 6.31 -8.55
CA TYR A 45 -4.34 7.33 -8.71
C TYR A 45 -3.96 8.66 -8.06
N ASP A 46 -3.48 8.63 -6.83
CA ASP A 46 -3.13 9.84 -6.08
C ASP A 46 -1.95 10.59 -6.72
N ASN A 47 -0.90 9.88 -7.11
CA ASN A 47 0.22 10.49 -7.81
C ASN A 47 -0.19 11.06 -9.18
N LEU A 48 -1.06 10.35 -9.91
CA LEU A 48 -1.59 10.84 -11.18
C LEU A 48 -2.41 12.13 -10.97
N ARG A 49 -3.30 12.15 -9.98
CA ARG A 49 -4.12 13.32 -9.64
C ARG A 49 -3.25 14.52 -9.28
N ILE A 50 -2.24 14.35 -8.41
CA ILE A 50 -1.34 15.44 -8.01
C ILE A 50 -0.56 15.95 -9.23
N GLY A 51 -0.01 15.06 -10.04
CA GLY A 51 0.74 15.43 -11.24
C GLY A 51 -0.10 16.13 -12.30
N MET A 52 -1.37 15.73 -12.44
CA MET A 52 -2.32 16.33 -13.40
C MET A 52 -2.93 17.65 -12.89
N GLY A 53 -2.86 17.94 -11.60
CA GLY A 53 -3.49 19.12 -11.00
C GLY A 53 -3.09 20.43 -11.66
N ARG A 54 -1.83 20.59 -12.08
CA ARG A 54 -1.37 21.74 -12.86
C ARG A 54 -2.12 21.94 -14.19
N PHE A 55 -2.46 20.84 -14.86
CA PHE A 55 -3.09 20.87 -16.18
C PHE A 55 -4.60 21.01 -16.08
N ILE A 56 -5.19 20.49 -15.01
CA ILE A 56 -6.63 20.60 -14.71
C ILE A 56 -6.94 22.01 -14.19
N GLY A 57 -6.05 22.57 -13.36
CA GLY A 57 -6.25 23.84 -12.69
C GLY A 57 -7.19 23.73 -11.48
N GLU A 58 -7.39 24.88 -10.81
CA GLU A 58 -8.35 25.03 -9.73
C GLU A 58 -9.78 24.86 -10.24
N GLY A 59 -10.65 24.20 -9.46
CA GLY A 59 -12.08 24.08 -9.74
C GLY A 59 -12.67 22.74 -9.34
N ASP A 60 -13.96 22.58 -9.65
CA ASP A 60 -14.78 21.45 -9.21
C ASP A 60 -14.26 20.09 -9.68
N LEU A 61 -13.65 20.03 -10.86
CA LEU A 61 -13.11 18.77 -11.39
C LEU A 61 -11.94 18.28 -10.53
N LEU A 62 -10.95 19.14 -10.23
CA LEU A 62 -9.82 18.77 -9.40
C LEU A 62 -10.25 18.46 -7.95
N TYR A 63 -11.24 19.21 -7.44
CA TYR A 63 -11.86 18.94 -6.14
C TYR A 63 -12.49 17.54 -6.13
N ALA A 64 -13.37 17.24 -7.09
CA ALA A 64 -14.04 15.95 -7.19
C ALA A 64 -13.07 14.77 -7.33
N LEU A 65 -11.97 14.94 -8.09
CA LEU A 65 -10.89 13.94 -8.19
C LEU A 65 -10.10 13.80 -6.88
N SER A 66 -10.11 14.81 -6.02
CA SER A 66 -9.37 14.75 -4.74
C SER A 66 -10.10 13.97 -3.65
N VAL A 67 -11.42 14.03 -3.62
CA VAL A 67 -12.26 13.34 -2.62
C VAL A 67 -11.97 11.83 -2.53
N PRO A 68 -12.01 11.04 -3.62
CA PRO A 68 -11.77 9.60 -3.54
C PRO A 68 -10.32 9.27 -3.13
N ALA A 69 -9.33 10.11 -3.42
CA ALA A 69 -7.95 9.88 -3.01
C ALA A 69 -7.83 9.82 -1.48
N PHE A 70 -8.43 10.79 -0.77
CA PHE A 70 -8.45 10.79 0.69
C PHE A 70 -9.33 9.69 1.27
N ALA A 71 -10.54 9.49 0.72
CA ALA A 71 -11.45 8.47 1.19
C ALA A 71 -10.83 7.07 1.13
N TRP A 72 -10.13 6.74 0.05
CA TRP A 72 -9.42 5.47 -0.11
C TRP A 72 -8.20 5.38 0.78
N HIS A 73 -7.44 6.47 0.93
CA HIS A 73 -6.28 6.48 1.83
C HIS A 73 -6.71 6.13 3.27
N TRP A 74 -7.74 6.78 3.78
CA TRP A 74 -8.24 6.56 5.14
C TRP A 74 -8.91 5.20 5.35
N SER A 75 -9.55 4.64 4.32
CA SER A 75 -10.24 3.35 4.44
C SER A 75 -9.36 2.14 4.13
N LEU A 76 -8.45 2.23 3.14
CA LEU A 76 -7.72 1.08 2.62
C LEU A 76 -6.30 0.93 3.18
N LEU A 77 -5.67 2.01 3.66
CA LEU A 77 -4.31 1.95 4.21
C LEU A 77 -4.18 0.91 5.33
N PRO A 78 -5.12 0.80 6.32
CA PRO A 78 -5.03 -0.20 7.37
C PRO A 78 -5.10 -1.65 6.88
N LEU A 79 -5.58 -1.91 5.66
CA LEU A 79 -5.58 -3.26 5.10
C LEU A 79 -4.16 -3.82 4.89
N LEU A 80 -3.13 -2.96 4.84
CA LEU A 80 -1.74 -3.39 4.82
C LEU A 80 -1.36 -4.19 6.08
N VAL A 81 -2.05 -4.00 7.20
CA VAL A 81 -1.91 -4.83 8.40
C VAL A 81 -2.31 -6.28 8.11
N ILE A 82 -3.45 -6.48 7.41
CA ILE A 82 -3.89 -7.82 6.96
C ILE A 82 -2.89 -8.41 5.97
N ALA A 83 -2.38 -7.60 5.04
CA ALA A 83 -1.35 -8.04 4.10
C ALA A 83 -0.09 -8.50 4.83
N ALA A 84 0.39 -7.76 5.83
CA ALA A 84 1.56 -8.12 6.62
C ALA A 84 1.38 -9.44 7.37
N GLY A 85 0.25 -9.64 8.08
CA GLY A 85 -0.08 -10.91 8.73
C GLY A 85 -0.16 -12.08 7.74
N SER A 86 -0.75 -11.84 6.57
CA SER A 86 -0.86 -12.85 5.51
C SER A 86 0.50 -13.21 4.89
N VAL A 87 1.42 -12.24 4.74
CA VAL A 87 2.80 -12.48 4.30
C VAL A 87 3.57 -13.32 5.34
N ALA A 88 3.45 -12.97 6.63
CA ALA A 88 4.07 -13.74 7.71
C ALA A 88 3.59 -15.20 7.70
N ARG A 89 2.29 -15.41 7.48
CA ARG A 89 1.70 -16.74 7.34
C ARG A 89 2.20 -17.47 6.10
N LEU A 90 2.26 -16.77 4.96
CA LEU A 90 2.77 -17.31 3.70
C LEU A 90 4.24 -17.74 3.82
N ALA A 91 5.05 -17.00 4.57
CA ALA A 91 6.44 -17.29 4.88
C ALA A 91 6.64 -18.44 5.89
N GLY A 92 5.54 -18.99 6.42
CA GLY A 92 5.60 -20.11 7.39
C GLY A 92 6.15 -19.71 8.74
N LEU A 93 5.96 -18.45 9.19
CA LEU A 93 6.34 -18.06 10.55
C LEU A 93 5.45 -18.78 11.57
N PRO A 94 6.00 -19.47 12.61
CA PRO A 94 5.20 -20.32 13.49
C PRO A 94 4.04 -19.58 14.16
N TRP A 95 4.30 -18.39 14.70
CA TRP A 95 3.29 -17.56 15.37
C TRP A 95 2.16 -17.11 14.42
N ALA A 96 2.45 -16.88 13.13
CA ALA A 96 1.48 -16.44 12.14
C ALA A 96 0.57 -17.58 11.65
N GLN A 97 0.87 -18.85 11.94
CA GLN A 97 0.03 -19.99 11.58
C GLN A 97 -1.23 -20.08 12.46
N HIS A 98 -1.20 -19.53 13.66
CA HIS A 98 -2.35 -19.53 14.56
C HIS A 98 -3.50 -18.66 14.01
N LYS A 99 -4.71 -19.22 14.00
CA LYS A 99 -5.91 -18.52 13.51
C LYS A 99 -6.20 -17.25 14.32
N LEU A 100 -5.97 -17.28 15.64
CA LEU A 100 -6.18 -16.14 16.52
C LEU A 100 -5.25 -14.96 16.18
N VAL A 101 -4.00 -15.23 15.81
CA VAL A 101 -3.07 -14.18 15.40
C VAL A 101 -3.55 -13.51 14.10
N MET A 102 -3.98 -14.29 13.11
CA MET A 102 -4.53 -13.72 11.88
C MET A 102 -5.83 -12.94 12.17
N GLY A 103 -6.68 -13.46 13.08
CA GLY A 103 -7.84 -12.75 13.57
C GLY A 103 -7.47 -11.40 14.20
N ALA A 104 -6.39 -11.36 15.01
CA ALA A 104 -5.92 -10.11 15.61
C ALA A 104 -5.46 -9.09 14.54
N PHE A 105 -4.75 -9.51 13.48
CA PHE A 105 -4.41 -8.63 12.36
C PHE A 105 -5.67 -8.05 11.68
N CYS A 106 -6.71 -8.87 11.49
CA CYS A 106 -7.98 -8.39 10.92
C CYS A 106 -8.67 -7.40 11.85
N VAL A 107 -8.76 -7.69 13.15
CA VAL A 107 -9.38 -6.80 14.15
C VAL A 107 -8.63 -5.47 14.22
N VAL A 108 -7.29 -5.49 14.26
CA VAL A 108 -6.47 -4.27 14.27
C VAL A 108 -6.73 -3.45 13.00
N ALA A 109 -6.77 -4.06 11.83
CA ALA A 109 -7.07 -3.36 10.59
C ALA A 109 -8.46 -2.69 10.62
N VAL A 110 -9.49 -3.41 11.09
CA VAL A 110 -10.86 -2.88 11.23
C VAL A 110 -10.90 -1.71 12.23
N VAL A 111 -10.24 -1.84 13.37
CA VAL A 111 -10.18 -0.77 14.40
C VAL A 111 -9.47 0.46 13.83
N LEU A 112 -8.34 0.29 13.15
CA LEU A 112 -7.62 1.41 12.52
C LEU A 112 -8.47 2.08 11.43
N SER A 113 -9.16 1.30 10.59
CA SER A 113 -10.10 1.86 9.60
C SER A 113 -11.25 2.61 10.27
N ALA A 114 -11.80 2.08 11.37
CA ALA A 114 -12.89 2.73 12.09
C ALA A 114 -12.49 4.08 12.73
N ILE A 115 -11.21 4.28 13.04
CA ILE A 115 -10.67 5.56 13.52
C ILE A 115 -10.64 6.60 12.39
N ASP A 116 -10.30 6.21 11.17
CA ASP A 116 -10.13 7.15 10.05
C ASP A 116 -11.40 7.34 9.21
N ILE A 117 -12.32 6.37 9.15
CA ILE A 117 -13.57 6.48 8.37
C ILE A 117 -14.40 7.74 8.69
N PRO A 118 -14.58 8.16 9.96
CA PRO A 118 -15.32 9.39 10.27
C PRO A 118 -14.74 10.64 9.60
N LYS A 119 -13.42 10.69 9.35
CA LYS A 119 -12.75 11.80 8.67
C LYS A 119 -13.24 11.98 7.23
N ILE A 120 -13.72 10.91 6.57
CA ILE A 120 -14.28 10.98 5.22
C ILE A 120 -15.52 11.87 5.18
N PHE A 121 -16.36 11.80 6.22
CA PHE A 121 -17.61 12.56 6.30
C PHE A 121 -17.39 13.99 6.82
N ALA A 122 -16.29 14.24 7.53
CA ALA A 122 -15.91 15.56 8.02
C ALA A 122 -14.83 16.23 7.17
N MET A 123 -14.57 15.70 5.98
CA MET A 123 -13.46 16.14 5.14
C MET A 123 -13.76 17.51 4.51
N GLU A 124 -12.91 18.47 4.81
CA GLU A 124 -12.84 19.74 4.09
C GLU A 124 -11.54 19.80 3.31
N LEU A 125 -11.63 20.07 2.02
CA LEU A 125 -10.48 20.16 1.13
C LEU A 125 -10.24 21.61 0.73
N HIS A 126 -9.00 22.05 0.91
CA HIS A 126 -8.53 23.39 0.62
C HIS A 126 -7.51 23.37 -0.52
N LEU A 127 -7.52 24.41 -1.34
CA LEU A 127 -6.56 24.57 -2.41
C LEU A 127 -5.15 24.75 -1.85
N ALA A 128 -4.20 24.03 -2.42
CA ALA A 128 -2.79 24.12 -2.06
C ALA A 128 -1.92 24.12 -3.31
N CYS A 129 -0.95 25.01 -3.34
CA CYS A 129 0.04 25.14 -4.40
C CYS A 129 1.44 24.84 -3.84
N LEU A 130 2.24 24.13 -4.62
CA LEU A 130 3.65 23.95 -4.30
C LEU A 130 4.43 23.89 -5.62
N ASP A 131 5.31 24.86 -5.85
CA ASP A 131 5.99 25.07 -7.13
C ASP A 131 4.97 25.15 -8.29
N ASP A 132 4.95 24.14 -9.16
CA ASP A 132 4.03 24.05 -10.29
C ASP A 132 2.89 23.04 -10.07
N THR A 133 2.71 22.52 -8.84
CA THR A 133 1.57 21.66 -8.51
C THR A 133 0.41 22.45 -7.94
N VAL A 134 -0.80 22.11 -8.39
CA VAL A 134 -2.07 22.61 -7.83
C VAL A 134 -2.86 21.39 -7.37
N ARG A 135 -3.35 21.39 -6.13
CA ARG A 135 -4.07 20.25 -5.56
C ARG A 135 -5.03 20.66 -4.46
N TYR A 136 -6.03 19.86 -4.18
CA TYR A 136 -6.82 19.99 -2.97
C TYR A 136 -6.28 19.07 -1.88
N THR A 137 -6.28 19.54 -0.64
CA THR A 137 -5.74 18.84 0.53
C THR A 137 -6.45 19.25 1.81
N THR A 138 -6.38 18.44 2.85
CA THR A 138 -6.97 18.74 4.15
C THR A 138 -6.13 19.71 5.01
N THR A 139 -4.87 19.93 4.64
CA THR A 139 -3.95 20.85 5.35
C THR A 139 -3.16 21.68 4.37
N VAL A 140 -3.04 22.96 4.62
CA VAL A 140 -2.27 23.90 3.79
C VAL A 140 -1.22 24.57 4.67
N ARG A 141 0.05 24.31 4.38
CA ARG A 141 1.18 24.95 5.05
C ARG A 141 1.52 26.29 4.39
N GLU A 142 2.25 27.15 5.07
CA GLU A 142 2.69 28.44 4.53
C GLU A 142 3.37 28.33 3.16
N ALA A 143 4.25 27.33 2.99
CA ALA A 143 4.93 27.08 1.71
C ALA A 143 4.00 26.55 0.60
N GLN A 144 2.72 26.33 0.88
CA GLN A 144 1.71 25.75 -0.03
C GLN A 144 0.55 26.72 -0.31
N LEU A 145 0.65 27.97 0.10
CA LEU A 145 -0.33 28.98 -0.22
C LEU A 145 -0.29 29.31 -1.70
N CYS A 146 -1.45 29.36 -2.35
CA CYS A 146 -1.57 29.72 -3.77
C CYS A 146 -1.52 31.24 -3.97
N SER A 147 -1.99 32.00 -2.95
CA SER A 147 -1.97 33.47 -2.90
C SER A 147 -1.46 33.95 -1.54
N PRO A 148 -0.82 35.13 -1.47
CA PRO A 148 -0.44 35.74 -0.19
C PRO A 148 -1.64 36.05 0.74
N THR A 149 -2.85 36.07 0.21
CA THR A 149 -4.09 36.31 0.96
C THR A 149 -4.69 35.03 1.54
N ASP A 150 -4.19 33.85 1.11
CA ASP A 150 -4.68 32.57 1.58
C ASP A 150 -4.26 32.33 3.05
N GLN A 151 -5.04 31.50 3.72
CA GLN A 151 -4.77 31.16 5.11
C GLN A 151 -4.10 29.80 5.23
N VAL A 152 -3.19 29.69 6.20
CA VAL A 152 -2.63 28.41 6.63
C VAL A 152 -3.74 27.59 7.28
N ILE A 153 -3.96 26.38 6.77
CA ILE A 153 -4.93 25.45 7.33
C ILE A 153 -4.15 24.34 8.05
N SER A 154 -4.13 24.41 9.36
CA SER A 154 -3.54 23.37 10.20
C SER A 154 -4.63 22.41 10.67
N SER A 155 -4.45 21.11 10.44
CA SER A 155 -5.23 20.13 11.18
C SER A 155 -4.41 19.65 12.38
N ASN A 156 -5.06 19.49 13.53
CA ASN A 156 -4.46 18.82 14.69
C ASN A 156 -4.42 17.28 14.49
N ASP A 157 -4.75 16.81 13.29
CA ASP A 157 -4.81 15.40 12.96
C ASP A 157 -3.42 14.82 12.82
N PHE A 158 -2.95 14.22 13.92
CA PHE A 158 -1.75 13.40 13.88
C PHE A 158 -2.06 12.10 13.13
N PRO A 159 -1.23 11.69 12.14
CA PRO A 159 -1.52 10.53 11.27
C PRO A 159 -1.25 9.20 11.99
N ILE A 160 -1.89 9.00 13.16
CA ILE A 160 -1.65 7.86 14.04
C ILE A 160 -1.91 6.53 13.35
N VAL A 161 -2.95 6.44 12.52
CA VAL A 161 -3.32 5.22 11.81
C VAL A 161 -2.25 4.82 10.79
N ALA A 162 -1.74 5.78 10.02
CA ALA A 162 -0.66 5.55 9.06
C ALA A 162 0.63 5.10 9.77
N ILE A 163 0.97 5.75 10.89
CA ILE A 163 2.14 5.41 11.69
C ILE A 163 2.02 3.99 12.25
N LEU A 164 0.90 3.66 12.91
CA LEU A 164 0.68 2.33 13.48
C LEU A 164 0.67 1.25 12.41
N THR A 165 0.02 1.50 11.28
CA THR A 165 0.04 0.58 10.13
C THR A 165 1.47 0.30 9.69
N ASN A 166 2.29 1.34 9.47
CA ASN A 166 3.67 1.16 9.02
C ASN A 166 4.56 0.50 10.09
N VAL A 167 4.38 0.81 11.37
CA VAL A 167 5.10 0.15 12.49
C VAL A 167 4.79 -1.35 12.52
N ILE A 168 3.53 -1.75 12.34
CA ILE A 168 3.15 -3.17 12.30
C ILE A 168 3.78 -3.86 11.09
N VAL A 169 3.74 -3.23 9.91
CA VAL A 169 4.37 -3.76 8.69
C VAL A 169 5.86 -3.90 8.87
N LEU A 170 6.53 -2.89 9.43
CA LEU A 170 7.96 -2.91 9.75
C LEU A 170 8.29 -4.04 10.74
N GLY A 171 7.50 -4.20 11.79
CA GLY A 171 7.67 -5.28 12.77
C GLY A 171 7.60 -6.67 12.14
N VAL A 172 6.63 -6.90 11.26
CA VAL A 172 6.55 -8.15 10.48
C VAL A 172 7.75 -8.28 9.52
N GLY A 173 8.17 -7.20 8.87
CA GLY A 173 9.35 -7.17 8.01
C GLY A 173 10.62 -7.56 8.77
N ILE A 174 10.83 -7.02 9.98
CA ILE A 174 11.96 -7.35 10.87
C ILE A 174 11.88 -8.84 11.29
N ALA A 175 10.70 -9.34 11.65
CA ALA A 175 10.51 -10.75 11.98
C ALA A 175 10.90 -11.68 10.81
N LEU A 176 10.52 -11.32 9.57
CA LEU A 176 10.94 -12.03 8.36
C LEU A 176 12.45 -11.96 8.15
N TRP A 177 13.05 -10.79 8.36
CA TRP A 177 14.50 -10.63 8.25
C TRP A 177 15.27 -11.52 9.24
N ILE A 178 14.87 -11.49 10.50
CA ILE A 178 15.55 -12.29 11.55
C ILE A 178 15.31 -13.79 11.35
N GLN A 179 14.06 -14.23 11.13
CA GLN A 179 13.70 -15.65 11.14
C GLN A 179 13.88 -16.34 9.77
N ARG A 180 13.82 -15.57 8.68
CA ARG A 180 13.88 -16.10 7.30
C ARG A 180 15.01 -15.51 6.46
N ARG A 181 15.81 -14.60 7.02
CA ARG A 181 16.90 -13.90 6.33
C ARG A 181 16.42 -13.13 5.09
N TRP A 182 15.17 -12.62 5.12
CA TRP A 182 14.53 -11.90 4.03
C TRP A 182 14.16 -10.48 4.46
N ALA A 183 14.94 -9.49 4.02
CA ALA A 183 14.90 -8.13 4.55
C ALA A 183 14.00 -7.17 3.75
N TRP A 184 13.53 -7.52 2.55
CA TRP A 184 12.93 -6.55 1.62
C TRP A 184 11.70 -5.82 2.18
N LEU A 185 10.84 -6.50 2.95
CA LEU A 185 9.71 -5.83 3.59
C LEU A 185 10.16 -4.88 4.70
N ALA A 186 11.17 -5.25 5.49
CA ALA A 186 11.75 -4.38 6.52
C ALA A 186 12.41 -3.15 5.90
N VAL A 187 13.16 -3.32 4.82
CA VAL A 187 13.83 -2.23 4.09
C VAL A 187 12.78 -1.28 3.50
N GLY A 188 11.78 -1.81 2.78
CA GLY A 188 10.75 -0.98 2.15
C GLY A 188 9.93 -0.17 3.16
N SER A 189 9.46 -0.81 4.26
CA SER A 189 8.70 -0.13 5.31
C SER A 189 9.58 0.81 6.16
N GLY A 190 10.85 0.47 6.38
CA GLY A 190 11.82 1.34 7.05
C GLY A 190 12.09 2.61 6.25
N LEU A 191 12.29 2.50 4.95
CA LEU A 191 12.46 3.66 4.05
C LEU A 191 11.19 4.53 4.02
N MET A 192 10.00 3.92 4.01
CA MET A 192 8.74 4.66 4.13
C MET A 192 8.67 5.41 5.45
N PHE A 193 9.06 4.79 6.57
CA PHE A 193 9.05 5.40 7.90
C PHE A 193 9.98 6.62 7.96
N VAL A 194 11.18 6.50 7.41
CA VAL A 194 12.15 7.61 7.32
C VAL A 194 11.63 8.71 6.40
N ALA A 195 11.09 8.36 5.24
CA ALA A 195 10.59 9.32 4.27
C ALA A 195 9.42 10.15 4.83
N ALA A 196 8.44 9.50 5.46
CA ALA A 196 7.27 10.17 6.04
C ALA A 196 7.57 10.88 7.36
N GLY A 197 8.40 10.30 8.22
CA GLY A 197 8.69 10.80 9.56
C GLY A 197 9.81 11.83 9.60
N ALA A 198 11.04 11.43 9.28
CA ALA A 198 12.23 12.29 9.45
C ALA A 198 12.33 13.38 8.38
N LEU A 199 11.89 13.10 7.16
CA LEU A 199 11.98 14.01 6.02
C LEU A 199 10.64 14.69 5.70
N GLY A 200 9.55 14.27 6.33
CA GLY A 200 8.18 14.72 6.08
C GLY A 200 7.83 16.12 6.57
N GLN A 201 8.79 16.93 7.05
CA GLN A 201 8.55 18.27 7.57
C GLN A 201 9.00 19.40 6.62
N GLY A 202 9.79 19.11 5.61
CA GLY A 202 10.33 20.11 4.68
C GLY A 202 9.39 20.45 3.52
N ARG A 203 9.82 21.42 2.69
CA ARG A 203 9.14 21.83 1.46
C ARG A 203 8.84 20.64 0.53
N TYR A 204 9.76 19.69 0.46
CA TYR A 204 9.65 18.50 -0.39
C TYR A 204 9.14 17.26 0.36
N ALA A 205 8.50 17.44 1.51
CA ALA A 205 7.93 16.35 2.31
C ALA A 205 7.04 15.42 1.49
N LEU A 206 6.16 16.01 0.65
CA LEU A 206 5.20 15.24 -0.14
C LEU A 206 5.88 14.32 -1.18
N PRO A 207 6.76 14.78 -2.08
CA PRO A 207 7.43 13.88 -3.02
C PRO A 207 8.35 12.86 -2.33
N ILE A 208 8.96 13.20 -1.20
CA ILE A 208 9.78 12.26 -0.43
C ILE A 208 8.92 11.16 0.18
N SER A 209 7.76 11.51 0.75
CA SER A 209 6.81 10.53 1.28
C SER A 209 6.32 9.58 0.18
N ASN A 210 5.96 10.10 -0.99
CA ASN A 210 5.52 9.29 -2.12
C ASN A 210 6.62 8.36 -2.67
N LEU A 211 7.89 8.75 -2.59
CA LEU A 211 9.01 7.85 -2.87
C LEU A 211 9.06 6.69 -1.84
N GLY A 212 8.78 6.96 -0.57
CA GLY A 212 8.65 5.94 0.47
C GLY A 212 7.54 4.94 0.18
N GLU A 213 6.42 5.38 -0.39
CA GLU A 213 5.30 4.52 -0.81
C GLU A 213 5.71 3.55 -1.93
N ILE A 214 6.55 3.97 -2.86
CA ILE A 214 7.15 3.08 -3.87
C ILE A 214 7.98 2.00 -3.18
N CYS A 215 8.80 2.37 -2.20
CA CYS A 215 9.68 1.43 -1.50
C CYS A 215 8.89 0.37 -0.71
N ILE A 216 7.87 0.76 0.06
CA ILE A 216 7.06 -0.20 0.82
C ILE A 216 6.24 -1.11 -0.10
N THR A 217 5.68 -0.59 -1.18
CA THR A 217 4.92 -1.37 -2.17
C THR A 217 5.80 -2.44 -2.83
N LEU A 218 7.00 -2.06 -3.28
CA LEU A 218 7.98 -3.01 -3.82
C LEU A 218 8.38 -4.05 -2.78
N GLY A 219 8.65 -3.63 -1.53
CA GLY A 219 8.97 -4.53 -0.42
C GLY A 219 7.91 -5.60 -0.23
N PHE A 220 6.62 -5.23 -0.26
CA PHE A 220 5.50 -6.16 -0.18
C PHE A 220 5.44 -7.11 -1.37
N ILE A 221 5.43 -6.58 -2.60
CA ILE A 221 5.25 -7.38 -3.82
C ILE A 221 6.35 -8.42 -3.96
N VAL A 222 7.62 -7.99 -3.79
CA VAL A 222 8.78 -8.90 -3.87
C VAL A 222 8.72 -9.98 -2.79
N THR A 223 8.32 -9.61 -1.57
CA THR A 223 8.20 -10.55 -0.45
C THR A 223 7.06 -11.56 -0.67
N CYS A 224 5.88 -11.09 -1.08
CA CYS A 224 4.75 -11.96 -1.40
C CYS A 224 5.09 -12.95 -2.52
N ALA A 225 5.67 -12.47 -3.62
CA ALA A 225 6.03 -13.30 -4.76
C ALA A 225 7.10 -14.34 -4.40
N HIS A 226 8.10 -13.96 -3.60
CA HIS A 226 9.14 -14.88 -3.13
C HIS A 226 8.56 -16.07 -2.37
N TYR A 227 7.77 -15.81 -1.33
CA TYR A 227 7.23 -16.89 -0.49
C TYR A 227 6.13 -17.69 -1.19
N ALA A 228 5.35 -17.08 -2.07
CA ALA A 228 4.36 -17.78 -2.86
C ALA A 228 5.02 -18.79 -3.83
N ARG A 229 6.12 -18.40 -4.48
CA ARG A 229 6.92 -19.30 -5.33
C ARG A 229 7.57 -20.43 -4.54
N LEU A 230 8.10 -20.16 -3.35
CA LEU A 230 8.65 -21.20 -2.48
C LEU A 230 7.58 -22.23 -2.10
N LYS A 231 6.38 -21.76 -1.73
CA LYS A 231 5.25 -22.63 -1.40
C LYS A 231 4.81 -23.50 -2.58
N GLN A 232 4.77 -22.95 -3.79
CA GLN A 232 4.44 -23.73 -5.00
C GLN A 232 5.48 -24.81 -5.28
N ARG A 233 6.77 -24.49 -5.17
CA ARG A 233 7.86 -25.47 -5.37
C ARG A 233 7.78 -26.60 -4.35
N SER A 234 7.49 -26.30 -3.09
CA SER A 234 7.32 -27.33 -2.05
C SER A 234 6.11 -28.21 -2.30
N ALA A 235 5.02 -27.68 -2.83
CA ALA A 235 3.82 -28.46 -3.18
C ALA A 235 4.03 -29.35 -4.41
N GLY A 236 4.80 -28.92 -5.40
CA GLY A 236 5.12 -29.69 -6.60
C GLY A 236 6.15 -30.82 -6.38
N ASN A 237 6.92 -30.78 -5.30
CA ASN A 237 7.92 -31.78 -4.94
C ASN A 237 7.40 -32.85 -3.95
N VAL A 238 6.12 -32.84 -3.59
CA VAL A 238 5.54 -33.94 -2.79
C VAL A 238 5.47 -35.18 -3.70
N PRO A 239 6.21 -36.28 -3.40
CA PRO A 239 6.10 -37.51 -4.17
C PRO A 239 4.63 -37.96 -4.16
N GLN A 240 4.06 -38.24 -5.32
CA GLN A 240 2.76 -38.87 -5.34
C GLN A 240 2.84 -40.20 -4.59
N PRO A 241 1.88 -40.51 -3.70
CA PRO A 241 1.88 -41.77 -3.01
C PRO A 241 1.90 -42.88 -4.06
N ILE A 242 2.94 -43.72 -4.03
CA ILE A 242 3.09 -44.90 -4.87
C ILE A 242 1.89 -45.78 -4.54
N GLY A 243 0.89 -45.85 -5.46
CA GLY A 243 -0.28 -46.70 -5.28
C GLY A 243 -1.66 -46.03 -5.37
N ALA A 244 -1.77 -44.80 -5.82
CA ALA A 244 -3.09 -44.28 -6.18
C ALA A 244 -3.59 -45.08 -7.42
N PRO A 245 -4.71 -45.83 -7.33
CA PRO A 245 -5.20 -46.57 -8.49
C PRO A 245 -5.60 -45.58 -9.58
N THR A 246 -4.93 -45.65 -10.71
CA THR A 246 -5.41 -45.04 -11.95
C THR A 246 -6.74 -45.69 -12.30
N GLY A 247 -7.82 -45.06 -11.82
CA GLY A 247 -9.17 -45.46 -12.23
C GLY A 247 -9.32 -45.30 -13.73
N ALA A 248 -9.08 -46.36 -14.46
CA ALA A 248 -9.48 -46.50 -15.83
C ALA A 248 -11.01 -46.39 -15.87
N ILE A 249 -11.50 -45.24 -16.30
CA ILE A 249 -12.90 -45.12 -16.72
C ILE A 249 -12.96 -45.79 -18.07
N GLU A 250 -13.19 -47.10 -18.02
CA GLU A 250 -13.56 -47.91 -19.19
C GLU A 250 -14.96 -47.43 -19.63
N LYS A 251 -14.99 -46.62 -20.68
CA LYS A 251 -16.24 -46.26 -21.36
C LYS A 251 -16.76 -47.55 -22.03
N GLY A 252 -17.66 -48.26 -21.35
CA GLY A 252 -18.48 -49.28 -21.95
C GLY A 252 -19.31 -48.70 -23.10
N ARG A 253 -19.01 -49.10 -24.32
CA ARG A 253 -19.94 -49.06 -25.45
C ARG A 253 -20.95 -50.16 -25.26
N ALA A 254 -22.19 -49.83 -25.27
CA ALA A 254 -23.31 -50.63 -25.80
C ALA A 254 -24.46 -49.66 -26.12
#